data_085e5edd02c8c9b7ccf5638ab11217ea
#
_entry.id   085e5edd02c8c9b7ccf5638ab11217ea
#
_cell.length_a   1.000
_cell.length_b   1.000
_cell.length_c   1.000
_cell.angle_alpha   90.00
_cell.angle_beta   90.00
_cell.angle_gamma   90.00
#
_symmetry.space_group_name_H-M   'P 1'
#
loop_
_entity.id
_entity.type
_entity.pdbx_description
1 polymer ?
#
loop_
_entity_poly.entity_id
_entity_poly.type
_entity_poly.pdbx_seq_one_letter_code
_entity_poly.pdbx_strand_id
1 'polypeptide(L)'
;MQGKKILFISYDGMTDPLGQSQVIPYLSNLTKFGYSFVILSCDKPGSYAANRAYVENMLAPFAIQWVSIPYHKKPPVLSSLYDFYVLKKKAKQLHAIHHFDMVHTRPGLPSLIGIYLKNKFGIKFLNDIRGFWADERVEGEIWNLKNPLLKKIYHFFKAHEKACLAKADYSVCVTYKAKEIIHNRTDLPNQPLPVEVIPCSVDMNLFNPDKVDQLLKAAFSSALNINKDDFIITYLGSLGGWYLTDEMMHFCKAVADKIPKAKFLFIVPDSQSTVAAAAAKYGLADGQVIVQHGKRHEVPVLLSFSNYAVFFIKPCYSKQASSPTKHGEIMSMGIPVITNSG
;
A
#
# COMPACT_ATOMS: atom_id res chain seq x y z
N MET A 1 -16.60 26.56 10.92
CA MET A 1 -16.12 25.53 11.88
C MET A 1 -14.61 25.65 11.95
N GLN A 2 -14.05 25.77 13.15
CA GLN A 2 -12.61 25.77 13.34
C GLN A 2 -12.08 24.39 12.88
N GLY A 3 -11.11 24.36 11.96
CA GLY A 3 -10.61 23.11 11.37
C GLY A 3 -9.99 22.19 12.41
N LYS A 4 -10.23 20.90 12.31
CA LYS A 4 -9.66 19.90 13.21
C LYS A 4 -8.22 19.59 12.84
N LYS A 5 -7.32 19.56 13.85
CA LYS A 5 -5.91 19.24 13.68
C LYS A 5 -5.68 17.74 13.95
N ILE A 6 -5.08 17.06 12.99
CA ILE A 6 -4.92 15.60 13.01
C ILE A 6 -3.45 15.23 12.91
N LEU A 7 -3.00 14.36 13.82
CA LEU A 7 -1.71 13.68 13.69
C LEU A 7 -1.91 12.36 12.97
N PHE A 8 -1.37 12.24 11.76
CA PHE A 8 -1.33 10.98 11.03
C PHE A 8 0.00 10.27 11.27
N ILE A 9 -0.04 9.00 11.73
CA ILE A 9 1.16 8.23 12.05
C ILE A 9 1.24 6.99 11.16
N SER A 10 2.36 6.83 10.46
CA SER A 10 2.66 5.65 9.63
C SER A 10 4.05 5.11 9.93
N TYR A 11 4.19 3.78 9.92
CA TYR A 11 5.49 3.13 9.93
C TYR A 11 6.02 2.93 8.51
N ASP A 12 5.14 3.04 7.50
CA ASP A 12 5.52 3.13 6.10
C ASP A 12 5.93 4.57 5.78
N GLY A 13 7.01 4.73 5.01
CA GLY A 13 7.53 6.05 4.61
C GLY A 13 6.65 6.74 3.57
N MET A 14 6.62 8.06 3.59
CA MET A 14 5.94 8.85 2.55
C MET A 14 6.71 8.83 1.23
N THR A 15 7.99 8.51 1.28
CA THR A 15 8.83 8.31 0.09
C THR A 15 8.66 6.93 -0.57
N ASP A 16 7.98 6.01 0.09
CA ASP A 16 7.63 4.70 -0.48
C ASP A 16 6.36 4.80 -1.36
N PRO A 17 6.15 3.86 -2.31
CA PRO A 17 4.98 3.86 -3.21
C PRO A 17 3.62 3.92 -2.48
N LEU A 18 3.50 3.26 -1.32
CA LEU A 18 2.28 3.30 -0.50
C LEU A 18 2.01 4.69 0.08
N GLY A 19 3.03 5.39 0.56
CA GLY A 19 2.91 6.77 1.03
C GLY A 19 2.39 7.70 -0.06
N GLN A 20 3.00 7.61 -1.25
CA GLN A 20 2.65 8.44 -2.39
C GLN A 20 1.27 8.13 -3.00
N SER A 21 0.83 6.88 -2.98
CA SER A 21 -0.43 6.47 -3.62
C SER A 21 -1.63 6.45 -2.68
N GLN A 22 -1.46 6.12 -1.41
CA GLN A 22 -2.56 5.89 -0.48
C GLN A 22 -2.66 6.89 0.66
N VAL A 23 -1.56 7.55 1.05
CA VAL A 23 -1.55 8.47 2.19
C VAL A 23 -1.66 9.92 1.71
N ILE A 24 -0.71 10.37 0.91
CA ILE A 24 -0.63 11.77 0.49
C ILE A 24 -1.91 12.22 -0.23
N PRO A 25 -2.41 11.52 -1.29
CA PRO A 25 -3.63 11.97 -1.98
C PRO A 25 -4.86 11.95 -1.09
N TYR A 26 -4.97 10.96 -0.21
CA TYR A 26 -6.06 10.84 0.74
C TYR A 26 -6.12 12.03 1.70
N LEU A 27 -5.00 12.33 2.39
CA LEU A 27 -4.94 13.43 3.35
C LEU A 27 -5.05 14.79 2.68
N SER A 28 -4.43 14.97 1.51
CA SER A 28 -4.51 16.20 0.72
C SER A 28 -5.95 16.54 0.32
N ASN A 29 -6.74 15.55 -0.07
CA ASN A 29 -8.15 15.79 -0.39
C ASN A 29 -8.99 16.11 0.85
N LEU A 30 -8.67 15.58 2.02
CA LEU A 30 -9.37 15.89 3.26
C LEU A 30 -9.14 17.33 3.73
N THR A 31 -8.06 18.00 3.33
CA THR A 31 -7.84 19.42 3.68
C THR A 31 -8.93 20.32 3.13
N LYS A 32 -9.56 19.97 2.00
CA LYS A 32 -10.69 20.69 1.39
C LYS A 32 -11.93 20.78 2.31
N PHE A 33 -12.01 19.88 3.30
CA PHE A 33 -13.08 19.83 4.29
C PHE A 33 -12.71 20.50 5.62
N GLY A 34 -11.62 21.28 5.63
CA GLY A 34 -11.18 22.02 6.80
C GLY A 34 -10.34 21.22 7.79
N TYR A 35 -9.87 20.03 7.44
CA TYR A 35 -8.92 19.28 8.26
C TYR A 35 -7.49 19.74 7.98
N SER A 36 -6.67 19.82 9.03
CA SER A 36 -5.23 20.06 8.91
C SER A 36 -4.44 18.89 9.45
N PHE A 37 -3.35 18.56 8.79
CA PHE A 37 -2.59 17.34 9.08
C PHE A 37 -1.12 17.63 9.40
N VAL A 38 -0.60 16.89 10.38
CA VAL A 38 0.83 16.64 10.52
C VAL A 38 1.05 15.15 10.27
N ILE A 39 1.87 14.81 9.28
CA ILE A 39 2.26 13.43 8.99
C ILE A 39 3.54 13.13 9.73
N LEU A 40 3.56 12.04 10.50
CA LEU A 40 4.74 11.48 11.14
C LEU A 40 4.99 10.08 10.58
N SER A 41 6.08 9.90 9.86
CA SER A 41 6.42 8.64 9.18
C SER A 41 7.83 8.15 9.46
N CYS A 42 8.07 6.86 9.18
CA CYS A 42 9.40 6.25 9.19
C CYS A 42 9.85 6.01 7.76
N ASP A 43 10.85 6.76 7.30
CA ASP A 43 11.32 6.67 5.91
C ASP A 43 12.68 5.98 5.81
N LYS A 44 12.83 5.11 4.80
CA LYS A 44 14.11 4.47 4.50
C LYS A 44 15.12 5.52 4.07
N PRO A 45 16.34 5.58 4.64
CA PRO A 45 17.29 6.66 4.37
C PRO A 45 17.56 6.89 2.88
N GLY A 46 17.77 5.81 2.10
CA GLY A 46 18.01 5.92 0.65
C GLY A 46 16.80 6.45 -0.12
N SER A 47 15.59 5.97 0.20
CA SER A 47 14.35 6.45 -0.41
C SER A 47 14.06 7.92 -0.03
N TYR A 48 14.34 8.27 1.21
CA TYR A 48 14.20 9.65 1.70
C TYR A 48 15.14 10.60 0.97
N ALA A 49 16.43 10.25 0.84
CA ALA A 49 17.40 11.07 0.12
C ALA A 49 17.00 11.30 -1.35
N ALA A 50 16.47 10.26 -2.01
CA ALA A 50 16.08 10.33 -3.42
C ALA A 50 14.77 11.09 -3.67
N ASN A 51 13.77 10.96 -2.78
CA ASN A 51 12.38 11.37 -3.05
C ASN A 51 11.85 12.46 -2.11
N ARG A 52 12.64 12.97 -1.17
CA ARG A 52 12.20 13.98 -0.20
C ARG A 52 11.59 15.21 -0.87
N ALA A 53 12.33 15.82 -1.79
CA ALA A 53 11.88 17.04 -2.47
C ALA A 53 10.57 16.80 -3.26
N TYR A 54 10.43 15.64 -3.88
CA TYR A 54 9.20 15.27 -4.58
C TYR A 54 7.99 15.19 -3.62
N VAL A 55 8.16 14.54 -2.48
CA VAL A 55 7.10 14.42 -1.46
C VAL A 55 6.76 15.79 -0.86
N GLU A 56 7.77 16.62 -0.54
CA GLU A 56 7.56 17.99 -0.04
C GLU A 56 6.75 18.83 -1.04
N ASN A 57 7.07 18.72 -2.34
CA ASN A 57 6.32 19.40 -3.41
C ASN A 57 4.87 18.90 -3.54
N MET A 58 4.62 17.61 -3.33
CA MET A 58 3.25 17.06 -3.31
C MET A 58 2.42 17.59 -2.16
N LEU A 59 3.02 17.86 -1.00
CA LEU A 59 2.34 18.28 0.23
C LEU A 59 2.19 19.80 0.33
N ALA A 60 3.09 20.56 -0.28
CA ALA A 60 3.15 22.04 -0.17
C ALA A 60 1.82 22.77 -0.48
N PRO A 61 1.05 22.39 -1.55
CA PRO A 61 -0.21 23.05 -1.86
C PRO A 61 -1.29 22.91 -0.79
N PHE A 62 -1.16 21.94 0.10
CA PHE A 62 -2.18 21.58 1.10
C PHE A 62 -1.82 22.00 2.52
N ALA A 63 -0.69 22.69 2.71
CA ALA A 63 -0.15 23.09 4.01
C ALA A 63 -0.02 21.90 5.00
N ILE A 64 0.23 20.70 4.50
CA ILE A 64 0.45 19.50 5.31
C ILE A 64 1.91 19.50 5.76
N GLN A 65 2.12 19.52 7.08
CA GLN A 65 3.46 19.35 7.64
C GLN A 65 3.84 17.88 7.63
N TRP A 66 5.03 17.57 7.12
CA TRP A 66 5.60 16.23 7.15
C TRP A 66 6.83 16.16 8.02
N VAL A 67 6.86 15.18 8.91
CA VAL A 67 7.96 14.92 9.83
C VAL A 67 8.39 13.46 9.61
N SER A 68 9.54 13.27 9.01
CA SER A 68 10.15 11.96 8.79
C SER A 68 11.13 11.61 9.90
N ILE A 69 11.13 10.36 10.32
CA ILE A 69 12.20 9.77 11.13
C ILE A 69 12.86 8.62 10.36
N PRO A 70 14.16 8.36 10.55
CA PRO A 70 14.83 7.25 9.87
C PRO A 70 14.22 5.90 10.26
N TYR A 71 13.97 5.04 9.25
CA TYR A 71 13.60 3.63 9.44
C TYR A 71 14.84 2.77 9.63
N HIS A 72 14.85 1.89 10.62
CA HIS A 72 15.93 0.95 10.89
C HIS A 72 15.48 -0.49 10.65
N LYS A 73 16.24 -1.23 9.81
CA LYS A 73 15.93 -2.62 9.46
C LYS A 73 16.62 -3.64 10.37
N LYS A 74 17.80 -3.31 10.88
CA LYS A 74 18.65 -4.25 11.64
C LYS A 74 19.12 -3.64 12.97
N PRO A 75 19.32 -4.47 14.01
CA PRO A 75 18.92 -5.88 14.09
C PRO A 75 17.40 -6.05 14.19
N PRO A 76 16.82 -7.18 13.71
CA PRO A 76 15.38 -7.41 13.79
C PRO A 76 14.84 -7.27 15.21
N VAL A 77 13.60 -6.85 15.38
CA VAL A 77 12.90 -6.58 16.64
C VAL A 77 13.48 -5.37 17.40
N LEU A 78 14.80 -5.34 17.68
CA LEU A 78 15.40 -4.22 18.43
C LEU A 78 15.32 -2.91 17.65
N SER A 79 15.56 -2.94 16.34
CA SER A 79 15.37 -1.76 15.49
C SER A 79 13.93 -1.25 15.53
N SER A 80 12.94 -2.16 15.46
CA SER A 80 11.53 -1.78 15.55
C SER A 80 11.14 -1.22 16.92
N LEU A 81 11.72 -1.71 18.00
CA LEU A 81 11.53 -1.15 19.34
C LEU A 81 12.14 0.24 19.47
N TYR A 82 13.32 0.45 18.89
CA TYR A 82 13.97 1.75 18.84
C TYR A 82 13.13 2.75 18.02
N ASP A 83 12.72 2.37 16.81
CA ASP A 83 11.88 3.20 15.96
C ASP A 83 10.56 3.54 16.65
N PHE A 84 9.92 2.58 17.32
CA PHE A 84 8.72 2.83 18.12
C PHE A 84 8.96 3.85 19.23
N TYR A 85 10.08 3.74 19.95
CA TYR A 85 10.43 4.70 20.99
C TYR A 85 10.59 6.12 20.43
N VAL A 86 11.34 6.26 19.33
CA VAL A 86 11.59 7.55 18.66
C VAL A 86 10.27 8.13 18.13
N LEU A 87 9.48 7.29 17.44
CA LEU A 87 8.17 7.67 16.89
C LEU A 87 7.21 8.17 17.98
N LYS A 88 7.13 7.45 19.09
CA LYS A 88 6.31 7.82 20.26
C LYS A 88 6.78 9.11 20.92
N LYS A 89 8.10 9.29 21.08
CA LYS A 89 8.68 10.52 21.61
C LYS A 89 8.35 11.71 20.72
N LYS A 90 8.51 11.55 19.39
CA LYS A 90 8.21 12.60 18.41
C LYS A 90 6.72 12.94 18.37
N ALA A 91 5.84 11.95 18.39
CA ALA A 91 4.39 12.14 18.44
C ALA A 91 3.95 12.97 19.67
N LYS A 92 4.56 12.70 20.84
CA LYS A 92 4.31 13.52 22.05
C LYS A 92 4.76 14.97 21.89
N GLN A 93 5.97 15.20 21.34
CA GLN A 93 6.50 16.54 21.08
C GLN A 93 5.59 17.30 20.12
N LEU A 94 5.17 16.66 19.03
CA LEU A 94 4.26 17.27 18.07
C LEU A 94 2.90 17.58 18.71
N HIS A 95 2.35 16.70 19.55
CA HIS A 95 1.10 16.98 20.25
C HIS A 95 1.23 18.17 21.21
N ALA A 96 2.35 18.32 21.91
CA ALA A 96 2.58 19.47 22.81
C ALA A 96 2.65 20.81 22.05
N ILE A 97 3.07 20.79 20.78
CA ILE A 97 3.15 22.00 19.94
C ILE A 97 1.80 22.30 19.25
N HIS A 98 1.19 21.28 18.67
CA HIS A 98 0.04 21.44 17.76
C HIS A 98 -1.32 21.28 18.43
N HIS A 99 -1.39 20.65 19.62
CA HIS A 99 -2.62 20.34 20.36
C HIS A 99 -3.64 19.63 19.46
N PHE A 100 -3.28 18.43 18.95
CA PHE A 100 -4.13 17.67 18.05
C PHE A 100 -5.49 17.29 18.67
N ASP A 101 -6.54 17.38 17.88
CA ASP A 101 -7.88 16.90 18.23
C ASP A 101 -8.00 15.38 18.08
N MET A 102 -7.25 14.81 17.12
CA MET A 102 -7.33 13.41 16.76
C MET A 102 -5.96 12.86 16.34
N VAL A 103 -5.74 11.58 16.63
CA VAL A 103 -4.68 10.78 16.03
C VAL A 103 -5.28 9.75 15.08
N HIS A 104 -4.76 9.68 13.86
CA HIS A 104 -5.09 8.70 12.84
C HIS A 104 -3.87 7.82 12.62
N THR A 105 -3.98 6.52 12.78
CA THR A 105 -2.82 5.63 12.71
C THR A 105 -3.01 4.50 11.72
N ARG A 106 -1.94 4.20 10.97
CA ARG A 106 -1.80 2.95 10.22
C ARG A 106 -1.60 1.76 11.19
N PRO A 107 -1.80 0.50 10.74
CA PRO A 107 -1.67 -0.68 11.60
C PRO A 107 -0.26 -0.91 12.16
N GLY A 108 -0.16 -1.78 13.14
CA GLY A 108 1.10 -2.21 13.75
C GLY A 108 1.63 -1.23 14.81
N LEU A 109 2.88 -0.82 14.71
CA LEU A 109 3.52 0.08 15.70
C LEU A 109 2.82 1.43 15.87
N PRO A 110 2.34 2.11 14.79
CA PRO A 110 1.60 3.36 14.92
C PRO A 110 0.36 3.26 15.80
N SER A 111 -0.40 2.17 15.70
CA SER A 111 -1.63 2.01 16.46
C SER A 111 -1.41 1.84 17.98
N LEU A 112 -0.23 1.33 18.40
CA LEU A 112 0.21 1.38 19.81
C LEU A 112 0.31 2.83 20.31
N ILE A 113 0.81 3.72 19.47
CA ILE A 113 0.93 5.14 19.79
C ILE A 113 -0.44 5.80 19.82
N GLY A 114 -1.35 5.42 18.92
CA GLY A 114 -2.74 5.91 18.89
C GLY A 114 -3.45 5.67 20.22
N ILE A 115 -3.45 4.43 20.72
CA ILE A 115 -4.02 4.10 22.03
C ILE A 115 -3.33 4.90 23.15
N TYR A 116 -2.01 5.00 23.10
CA TYR A 116 -1.26 5.74 24.12
C TYR A 116 -1.65 7.22 24.15
N LEU A 117 -1.75 7.89 23.01
CA LEU A 117 -2.11 9.30 22.93
C LEU A 117 -3.56 9.54 23.39
N LYS A 118 -4.49 8.69 22.97
CA LYS A 118 -5.87 8.72 23.46
C LYS A 118 -5.94 8.61 24.98
N ASN A 119 -5.30 7.59 25.56
CA ASN A 119 -5.34 7.38 27.01
C ASN A 119 -4.68 8.50 27.81
N LYS A 120 -3.60 9.10 27.26
CA LYS A 120 -2.83 10.10 27.98
C LYS A 120 -3.38 11.52 27.83
N PHE A 121 -3.90 11.87 26.66
CA PHE A 121 -4.28 13.25 26.33
C PHE A 121 -5.77 13.40 26.02
N GLY A 122 -6.55 12.30 26.01
CA GLY A 122 -7.99 12.34 25.75
C GLY A 122 -8.36 12.67 24.29
N ILE A 123 -7.39 12.68 23.36
CA ILE A 123 -7.67 12.98 21.95
C ILE A 123 -8.38 11.80 21.28
N LYS A 124 -9.12 12.09 20.21
CA LYS A 124 -9.81 11.06 19.44
C LYS A 124 -8.81 10.14 18.74
N PHE A 125 -9.16 8.86 18.62
CA PHE A 125 -8.34 7.85 17.96
C PHE A 125 -9.11 7.22 16.79
N LEU A 126 -8.61 7.45 15.57
CA LEU A 126 -9.05 6.76 14.35
C LEU A 126 -8.08 5.61 14.03
N ASN A 127 -8.59 4.39 14.05
CA ASN A 127 -7.84 3.18 13.75
C ASN A 127 -8.04 2.79 12.28
N ASP A 128 -7.00 2.95 11.44
CA ASP A 128 -7.06 2.65 10.00
C ASP A 128 -6.58 1.21 9.75
N ILE A 129 -7.53 0.30 9.54
CA ILE A 129 -7.29 -1.14 9.30
C ILE A 129 -7.12 -1.36 7.80
N ARG A 130 -5.87 -1.54 7.37
CA ARG A 130 -5.53 -1.75 5.94
C ARG A 130 -5.32 -3.22 5.57
N GLY A 131 -5.62 -4.11 6.50
CA GLY A 131 -5.48 -5.54 6.43
C GLY A 131 -5.43 -6.15 7.83
N PHE A 132 -5.48 -7.46 7.95
CA PHE A 132 -5.22 -8.17 9.21
C PHE A 132 -3.70 -8.30 9.39
N TRP A 133 -3.10 -7.21 9.87
CA TRP A 133 -1.67 -6.98 9.80
C TRP A 133 -0.80 -8.08 10.43
N ALA A 134 -1.20 -8.61 11.59
CA ALA A 134 -0.46 -9.68 12.26
C ALA A 134 -0.57 -10.99 11.47
N ASP A 135 -1.76 -11.31 10.94
CA ASP A 135 -1.99 -12.51 10.13
C ASP A 135 -1.23 -12.43 8.80
N GLU A 136 -1.18 -11.25 8.18
CA GLU A 136 -0.37 -11.01 6.98
C GLU A 136 1.11 -11.37 7.20
N ARG A 137 1.68 -11.06 8.38
CA ARG A 137 3.08 -11.39 8.67
C ARG A 137 3.33 -12.89 8.76
N VAL A 138 2.33 -13.64 9.20
CA VAL A 138 2.41 -15.11 9.29
C VAL A 138 2.16 -15.75 7.93
N GLU A 139 1.07 -15.39 7.26
CA GLU A 139 0.69 -15.97 5.96
C GLU A 139 1.65 -15.58 4.83
N GLY A 140 2.33 -14.42 4.96
CA GLY A 140 3.42 -13.98 4.09
C GLY A 140 4.80 -14.50 4.50
N GLU A 141 4.86 -15.48 5.42
CA GLU A 141 6.08 -16.16 5.84
C GLU A 141 7.17 -15.25 6.45
N ILE A 142 6.78 -14.01 6.81
CA ILE A 142 7.67 -13.06 7.51
C ILE A 142 7.88 -13.50 8.96
N TRP A 143 6.81 -14.00 9.60
CA TRP A 143 6.87 -14.53 10.96
C TRP A 143 6.61 -16.04 10.97
N ASN A 144 7.69 -16.82 11.15
CA ASN A 144 7.58 -18.25 11.36
C ASN A 144 7.17 -18.55 12.81
N LEU A 145 5.94 -19.02 13.05
CA LEU A 145 5.41 -19.30 14.39
C LEU A 145 6.07 -20.51 15.09
N LYS A 146 6.92 -21.27 14.40
CA LYS A 146 7.80 -22.26 15.05
C LYS A 146 8.86 -21.59 15.93
N ASN A 147 9.19 -20.33 15.63
CA ASN A 147 10.06 -19.52 16.49
C ASN A 147 9.25 -18.99 17.69
N PRO A 148 9.59 -19.34 18.94
CA PRO A 148 8.81 -18.96 20.13
C PRO A 148 8.77 -17.44 20.34
N LEU A 149 9.82 -16.69 19.96
CA LEU A 149 9.82 -15.24 20.05
C LEU A 149 8.83 -14.62 19.06
N LEU A 150 8.85 -15.05 17.81
CA LEU A 150 7.94 -14.54 16.78
C LEU A 150 6.49 -14.93 17.09
N LYS A 151 6.26 -16.12 17.68
CA LYS A 151 4.94 -16.53 18.16
C LYS A 151 4.42 -15.60 19.27
N LYS A 152 5.28 -15.21 20.24
CA LYS A 152 4.90 -14.23 21.30
C LYS A 152 4.60 -12.86 20.68
N ILE A 153 5.38 -12.41 19.71
CA ILE A 153 5.16 -11.15 19.01
C ILE A 153 3.81 -11.18 18.26
N TYR A 154 3.51 -12.26 17.56
CA TYR A 154 2.22 -12.45 16.90
C TYR A 154 1.04 -12.32 17.87
N HIS A 155 1.05 -13.07 18.98
CA HIS A 155 -0.02 -13.00 19.97
C HIS A 155 -0.13 -11.62 20.62
N PHE A 156 0.99 -10.94 20.84
CA PHE A 156 0.98 -9.55 21.33
C PHE A 156 0.24 -8.64 20.34
N PHE A 157 0.55 -8.71 19.04
CA PHE A 157 -0.12 -7.87 18.05
C PHE A 157 -1.59 -8.26 17.83
N LYS A 158 -1.95 -9.53 17.92
CA LYS A 158 -3.37 -9.95 17.89
C LYS A 158 -4.16 -9.39 19.07
N ALA A 159 -3.61 -9.44 20.28
CA ALA A 159 -4.22 -8.81 21.45
C ALA A 159 -4.29 -7.26 21.28
N HIS A 160 -3.28 -6.68 20.66
CA HIS A 160 -3.26 -5.24 20.39
C HIS A 160 -4.29 -4.83 19.32
N GLU A 161 -4.45 -5.58 18.22
CA GLU A 161 -5.51 -5.36 17.23
C GLU A 161 -6.89 -5.37 17.89
N LYS A 162 -7.14 -6.34 18.77
CA LYS A 162 -8.36 -6.39 19.60
C LYS A 162 -8.52 -5.12 20.44
N ALA A 163 -7.46 -4.69 21.12
CA ALA A 163 -7.50 -3.49 21.96
C ALA A 163 -7.73 -2.21 21.13
N CYS A 164 -7.18 -2.12 19.92
CA CYS A 164 -7.43 -1.00 18.99
C CYS A 164 -8.91 -0.95 18.62
N LEU A 165 -9.50 -2.07 18.20
CA LEU A 165 -10.91 -2.16 17.85
C LEU A 165 -11.83 -1.75 19.00
N ALA A 166 -11.52 -2.21 20.22
CA ALA A 166 -12.33 -1.92 21.41
C ALA A 166 -12.19 -0.47 21.91
N LYS A 167 -11.04 0.18 21.67
CA LYS A 167 -10.71 1.50 22.23
C LYS A 167 -10.76 2.65 21.22
N ALA A 168 -10.75 2.37 19.94
CA ALA A 168 -10.87 3.42 18.91
C ALA A 168 -12.21 4.15 19.05
N ASP A 169 -12.22 5.45 18.79
CA ASP A 169 -13.48 6.20 18.65
C ASP A 169 -14.19 5.84 17.34
N TYR A 170 -13.40 5.51 16.34
CA TYR A 170 -13.86 5.02 15.04
C TYR A 170 -12.78 4.17 14.38
N SER A 171 -13.18 3.16 13.61
CA SER A 171 -12.26 2.39 12.78
C SER A 171 -12.66 2.49 11.31
N VAL A 172 -11.69 2.42 10.42
CA VAL A 172 -11.91 2.24 8.99
C VAL A 172 -11.24 0.95 8.54
N CYS A 173 -11.86 0.25 7.61
CA CYS A 173 -11.28 -0.93 6.95
C CYS A 173 -11.48 -0.83 5.44
N VAL A 174 -10.82 -1.69 4.68
CA VAL A 174 -10.78 -1.54 3.22
C VAL A 174 -11.71 -2.48 2.45
N THR A 175 -12.39 -3.42 3.14
CA THR A 175 -13.33 -4.36 2.51
C THR A 175 -14.56 -4.60 3.38
N TYR A 176 -15.70 -4.88 2.74
CA TYR A 176 -16.92 -5.30 3.45
C TYR A 176 -16.70 -6.61 4.20
N LYS A 177 -15.87 -7.52 3.66
CA LYS A 177 -15.54 -8.79 4.32
C LYS A 177 -14.78 -8.56 5.63
N ALA A 178 -13.85 -7.62 5.67
CA ALA A 178 -13.19 -7.24 6.92
C ALA A 178 -14.18 -6.68 7.95
N LYS A 179 -15.11 -5.81 7.53
CA LYS A 179 -16.17 -5.29 8.41
C LYS A 179 -17.03 -6.41 8.97
N GLU A 180 -17.47 -7.36 8.12
CA GLU A 180 -18.22 -8.54 8.55
C GLU A 180 -17.46 -9.38 9.59
N ILE A 181 -16.18 -9.69 9.30
CA ILE A 181 -15.32 -10.44 10.23
C ILE A 181 -15.19 -9.73 11.59
N ILE A 182 -15.00 -8.41 11.57
CA ILE A 182 -14.88 -7.60 12.79
C ILE A 182 -16.18 -7.62 13.58
N HIS A 183 -17.33 -7.45 12.92
CA HIS A 183 -18.64 -7.43 13.59
C HIS A 183 -19.07 -8.80 14.13
N ASN A 184 -18.61 -9.89 13.52
CA ASN A 184 -18.90 -11.26 13.99
C ASN A 184 -17.96 -11.73 15.12
N ARG A 185 -17.02 -10.89 15.57
CA ARG A 185 -16.14 -11.25 16.68
C ARG A 185 -16.87 -11.27 18.01
N THR A 186 -16.89 -12.42 18.67
CA THR A 186 -17.53 -12.62 19.98
C THR A 186 -16.67 -12.15 21.15
N ASP A 187 -15.38 -11.96 20.91
CA ASP A 187 -14.40 -11.56 21.95
C ASP A 187 -14.26 -10.03 22.09
N LEU A 188 -15.07 -9.25 21.36
CA LEU A 188 -15.10 -7.79 21.40
C LEU A 188 -16.35 -7.28 22.11
N PRO A 189 -16.23 -6.25 22.98
CA PRO A 189 -17.38 -5.63 23.64
C PRO A 189 -18.15 -4.71 22.66
N ASN A 190 -19.40 -4.38 23.04
CA ASN A 190 -20.18 -3.30 22.40
C ASN A 190 -20.36 -3.44 20.88
N GLN A 191 -20.68 -4.63 20.39
CA GLN A 191 -21.01 -4.86 19.00
C GLN A 191 -22.40 -4.23 18.62
N PRO A 192 -22.54 -3.71 17.37
CA PRO A 192 -21.51 -3.54 16.36
C PRO A 192 -20.57 -2.36 16.64
N LEU A 193 -19.27 -2.57 16.44
CA LEU A 193 -18.29 -1.51 16.59
C LEU A 193 -18.44 -0.44 15.49
N PRO A 194 -18.06 0.83 15.75
CA PRO A 194 -18.07 1.88 14.73
C PRO A 194 -16.94 1.64 13.70
N VAL A 195 -17.28 0.90 12.64
CA VAL A 195 -16.37 0.57 11.55
C VAL A 195 -16.97 0.98 10.22
N GLU A 196 -16.23 1.72 9.40
CA GLU A 196 -16.62 2.09 8.05
C GLU A 196 -15.70 1.45 7.01
N VAL A 197 -16.25 1.12 5.83
CA VAL A 197 -15.50 0.57 4.72
C VAL A 197 -15.09 1.70 3.80
N ILE A 198 -13.78 1.93 3.72
CA ILE A 198 -13.18 2.89 2.78
C ILE A 198 -12.12 2.14 1.96
N PRO A 199 -12.48 1.62 0.77
CA PRO A 199 -11.56 0.91 -0.11
C PRO A 199 -10.35 1.74 -0.50
N CYS A 200 -9.29 1.10 -0.98
CA CYS A 200 -8.20 1.81 -1.61
C CYS A 200 -8.70 2.48 -2.89
N SER A 201 -8.57 3.80 -2.95
CA SER A 201 -9.02 4.62 -4.07
C SER A 201 -7.85 5.00 -4.98
N VAL A 202 -8.16 5.30 -6.23
CA VAL A 202 -7.20 5.77 -7.24
C VAL A 202 -7.29 7.29 -7.40
N ASP A 203 -6.18 7.92 -7.72
CA ASP A 203 -6.15 9.31 -8.19
C ASP A 203 -6.53 9.34 -9.68
N MET A 204 -7.80 9.63 -9.98
CA MET A 204 -8.33 9.71 -11.34
C MET A 204 -7.82 10.93 -12.13
N ASN A 205 -7.13 11.88 -11.51
CA ASN A 205 -6.44 12.94 -12.24
C ASN A 205 -5.12 12.44 -12.84
N LEU A 206 -4.44 11.55 -12.12
CA LEU A 206 -3.20 10.92 -12.58
C LEU A 206 -3.48 9.72 -13.49
N PHE A 207 -4.40 8.82 -13.09
CA PHE A 207 -4.79 7.64 -13.86
C PHE A 207 -6.02 7.97 -14.72
N ASN A 208 -5.76 8.67 -15.81
CA ASN A 208 -6.78 9.11 -16.76
C ASN A 208 -6.29 8.85 -18.19
N PRO A 209 -6.98 8.01 -18.98
CA PRO A 209 -6.56 7.70 -20.35
C PRO A 209 -6.50 8.93 -21.27
N ASP A 210 -7.35 9.94 -21.03
CA ASP A 210 -7.40 11.17 -21.82
C ASP A 210 -6.23 12.12 -21.52
N LYS A 211 -5.49 11.88 -20.42
CA LYS A 211 -4.35 12.71 -19.99
C LYS A 211 -3.00 12.03 -20.20
N VAL A 212 -2.95 10.92 -20.92
CA VAL A 212 -1.70 10.21 -21.20
C VAL A 212 -0.78 11.10 -22.02
N ASP A 213 0.45 11.30 -21.51
CA ASP A 213 1.50 12.04 -22.23
C ASP A 213 1.91 11.26 -23.49
N GLN A 214 1.52 11.80 -24.65
CA GLN A 214 1.74 11.15 -25.96
C GLN A 214 3.22 11.17 -26.37
N LEU A 215 3.99 12.18 -25.96
CA LEU A 215 5.44 12.23 -26.25
C LEU A 215 6.17 11.16 -25.44
N LEU A 216 5.85 11.04 -24.15
CA LEU A 216 6.41 10.00 -23.29
C LEU A 216 5.96 8.61 -23.75
N LYS A 217 4.71 8.46 -24.20
CA LYS A 217 4.19 7.20 -24.77
C LYS A 217 4.99 6.80 -26.02
N ALA A 218 5.24 7.73 -26.94
CA ALA A 218 6.04 7.46 -28.14
C ALA A 218 7.50 7.06 -27.78
N ALA A 219 8.09 7.72 -26.78
CA ALA A 219 9.42 7.38 -26.28
C ALA A 219 9.48 5.95 -25.72
N PHE A 220 8.50 5.56 -24.86
CA PHE A 220 8.42 4.19 -24.34
C PHE A 220 8.12 3.16 -25.46
N SER A 221 7.23 3.48 -26.42
CA SER A 221 6.95 2.61 -27.55
C SER A 221 8.23 2.24 -28.31
N SER A 222 9.06 3.24 -28.62
CA SER A 222 10.34 3.03 -29.28
C SER A 222 11.33 2.26 -28.39
N ALA A 223 11.50 2.67 -27.14
CA ALA A 223 12.48 2.07 -26.23
C ALA A 223 12.17 0.60 -25.90
N LEU A 224 10.88 0.25 -25.79
CA LEU A 224 10.39 -1.08 -25.43
C LEU A 224 10.03 -1.94 -26.65
N ASN A 225 10.22 -1.42 -27.86
CA ASN A 225 9.84 -2.07 -29.12
C ASN A 225 8.36 -2.54 -29.11
N ILE A 226 7.47 -1.64 -28.68
CA ILE A 226 6.03 -1.85 -28.64
C ILE A 226 5.40 -1.19 -29.87
N ASN A 227 4.71 -1.98 -30.70
CA ASN A 227 3.99 -1.52 -31.87
C ASN A 227 2.51 -1.33 -31.57
N LYS A 228 1.84 -0.53 -32.41
CA LYS A 228 0.41 -0.20 -32.24
C LYS A 228 -0.51 -1.43 -32.25
N ASP A 229 -0.14 -2.46 -33.01
CA ASP A 229 -0.95 -3.66 -33.20
C ASP A 229 -0.52 -4.82 -32.29
N ASP A 230 0.40 -4.57 -31.36
CA ASP A 230 0.79 -5.58 -30.37
C ASP A 230 -0.35 -5.87 -29.40
N PHE A 231 -0.56 -7.16 -29.12
CA PHE A 231 -1.48 -7.59 -28.08
C PHE A 231 -0.71 -7.70 -26.76
N ILE A 232 -1.02 -6.80 -25.80
CA ILE A 232 -0.25 -6.65 -24.58
C ILE A 232 -1.09 -6.97 -23.34
N ILE A 233 -0.59 -7.88 -22.50
CA ILE A 233 -1.11 -8.14 -21.16
C ILE A 233 -0.10 -7.60 -20.15
N THR A 234 -0.57 -6.77 -19.22
CA THR A 234 0.30 -6.07 -18.27
C THR A 234 0.13 -6.58 -16.85
N TYR A 235 1.25 -6.74 -16.15
CA TYR A 235 1.31 -6.88 -14.71
C TYR A 235 1.88 -5.61 -14.08
N LEU A 236 1.22 -5.09 -13.02
CA LEU A 236 1.67 -3.92 -12.27
C LEU A 236 1.98 -4.28 -10.81
N GLY A 237 3.18 -3.97 -10.33
CA GLY A 237 3.61 -4.10 -8.93
C GLY A 237 4.72 -5.14 -8.71
N SER A 238 5.18 -5.33 -7.47
CA SER A 238 6.23 -6.29 -7.13
C SER A 238 5.79 -7.74 -7.34
N LEU A 239 6.73 -8.62 -7.69
CA LEU A 239 6.53 -10.06 -7.78
C LEU A 239 6.62 -10.73 -6.42
N GLY A 240 6.04 -11.93 -6.30
CA GLY A 240 6.10 -12.77 -5.11
C GLY A 240 5.29 -12.26 -3.93
N GLY A 241 5.60 -12.75 -2.74
CA GLY A 241 4.85 -12.46 -1.53
C GLY A 241 3.41 -12.96 -1.63
N TRP A 242 2.49 -12.01 -1.76
CA TRP A 242 1.05 -12.29 -1.90
C TRP A 242 0.60 -12.52 -3.34
N TYR A 243 1.44 -12.18 -4.31
CA TYR A 243 1.13 -12.33 -5.73
C TYR A 243 1.65 -13.65 -6.24
N LEU A 244 0.77 -14.41 -6.85
CA LEU A 244 1.02 -15.75 -7.34
C LEU A 244 1.79 -15.68 -8.67
N THR A 245 3.12 -15.46 -8.57
CA THR A 245 3.98 -15.23 -9.74
C THR A 245 3.99 -16.43 -10.67
N ASP A 246 4.07 -17.65 -10.13
CA ASP A 246 4.11 -18.88 -10.92
C ASP A 246 2.80 -19.07 -11.72
N GLU A 247 1.66 -18.81 -11.10
CA GLU A 247 0.35 -18.89 -11.75
C GLU A 247 0.18 -17.81 -12.82
N MET A 248 0.71 -16.59 -12.58
CA MET A 248 0.71 -15.54 -13.59
C MET A 248 1.58 -15.89 -14.78
N MET A 249 2.78 -16.46 -14.57
CA MET A 249 3.66 -16.90 -15.66
C MET A 249 3.04 -18.07 -16.45
N HIS A 250 2.39 -19.00 -15.75
CA HIS A 250 1.65 -20.09 -16.38
C HIS A 250 0.50 -19.57 -17.24
N PHE A 251 -0.25 -18.58 -16.73
CA PHE A 251 -1.28 -17.88 -17.50
C PHE A 251 -0.69 -17.19 -18.76
N CYS A 252 0.41 -16.45 -18.61
CA CYS A 252 1.09 -15.84 -19.75
C CYS A 252 1.51 -16.87 -20.81
N LYS A 253 2.03 -18.02 -20.38
CA LYS A 253 2.37 -19.12 -21.30
C LYS A 253 1.16 -19.64 -22.04
N ALA A 254 0.06 -19.91 -21.34
CA ALA A 254 -1.19 -20.38 -21.95
C ALA A 254 -1.74 -19.39 -22.99
N VAL A 255 -1.59 -18.08 -22.73
CA VAL A 255 -1.94 -17.05 -23.72
C VAL A 255 -0.97 -17.08 -24.91
N ALA A 256 0.34 -17.16 -24.67
CA ALA A 256 1.36 -17.20 -25.73
C ALA A 256 1.17 -18.38 -26.68
N ASP A 257 0.72 -19.54 -26.15
CA ASP A 257 0.42 -20.72 -26.96
C ASP A 257 -0.77 -20.52 -27.90
N LYS A 258 -1.70 -19.64 -27.54
CA LYS A 258 -2.88 -19.31 -28.39
C LYS A 258 -2.65 -18.08 -29.25
N ILE A 259 -1.88 -17.13 -28.74
CA ILE A 259 -1.57 -15.85 -29.40
C ILE A 259 -0.03 -15.70 -29.42
N PRO A 260 0.69 -16.32 -30.36
CA PRO A 260 2.16 -16.35 -30.37
C PRO A 260 2.83 -14.97 -30.40
N LYS A 261 2.12 -13.94 -30.87
CA LYS A 261 2.60 -12.55 -30.91
C LYS A 261 2.27 -11.74 -29.65
N ALA A 262 1.62 -12.36 -28.64
CA ALA A 262 1.31 -11.68 -27.39
C ALA A 262 2.60 -11.25 -26.67
N LYS A 263 2.58 -10.03 -26.12
CA LYS A 263 3.64 -9.49 -25.28
C LYS A 263 3.13 -9.31 -23.84
N PHE A 264 4.02 -9.49 -22.89
CA PHE A 264 3.71 -9.39 -21.46
C PHE A 264 4.56 -8.29 -20.85
N LEU A 265 3.91 -7.18 -20.50
CA LEU A 265 4.57 -6.01 -19.92
C LEU A 265 4.53 -6.07 -18.41
N PHE A 266 5.67 -6.24 -17.77
CA PHE A 266 5.84 -6.22 -16.32
C PHE A 266 6.32 -4.85 -15.86
N ILE A 267 5.43 -4.07 -15.27
CA ILE A 267 5.74 -2.76 -14.65
C ILE A 267 6.05 -3.03 -13.19
N VAL A 268 7.32 -3.29 -12.88
CA VAL A 268 7.75 -3.85 -11.58
C VAL A 268 8.97 -3.13 -11.02
N PRO A 269 9.14 -3.11 -9.68
CA PRO A 269 10.40 -2.68 -9.05
C PRO A 269 11.48 -3.78 -9.06
N ASP A 270 11.09 -5.00 -9.43
CA ASP A 270 11.99 -6.16 -9.47
C ASP A 270 12.96 -6.08 -10.65
N SER A 271 14.12 -6.73 -10.52
CA SER A 271 15.12 -6.72 -11.58
C SER A 271 14.64 -7.47 -12.84
N GLN A 272 15.10 -7.04 -14.00
CA GLN A 272 14.82 -7.73 -15.25
C GLN A 272 15.20 -9.22 -15.19
N SER A 273 16.33 -9.55 -14.58
CA SER A 273 16.78 -10.94 -14.41
C SER A 273 15.82 -11.79 -13.58
N THR A 274 15.21 -11.23 -12.54
CA THR A 274 14.21 -11.94 -11.72
C THR A 274 12.98 -12.30 -12.52
N VAL A 275 12.46 -11.34 -13.31
CA VAL A 275 11.27 -11.57 -14.16
C VAL A 275 11.61 -12.56 -15.29
N ALA A 276 12.77 -12.37 -15.94
CA ALA A 276 13.23 -13.25 -17.02
C ALA A 276 13.42 -14.70 -16.54
N ALA A 277 13.99 -14.91 -15.37
CA ALA A 277 14.13 -16.24 -14.78
C ALA A 277 12.77 -16.89 -14.51
N ALA A 278 11.81 -16.14 -13.99
CA ALA A 278 10.45 -16.64 -13.80
C ALA A 278 9.78 -16.98 -15.15
N ALA A 279 9.92 -16.14 -16.17
CA ALA A 279 9.37 -16.37 -17.50
C ALA A 279 9.98 -17.61 -18.19
N ALA A 280 11.31 -17.75 -18.12
CA ALA A 280 12.03 -18.89 -18.71
C ALA A 280 11.61 -20.23 -18.11
N LYS A 281 11.33 -20.27 -16.79
CA LYS A 281 10.81 -21.46 -16.09
C LYS A 281 9.55 -22.01 -16.74
N TYR A 282 8.73 -21.16 -17.35
CA TYR A 282 7.47 -21.52 -18.01
C TYR A 282 7.57 -21.56 -19.54
N GLY A 283 8.76 -21.36 -20.11
CA GLY A 283 8.98 -21.47 -21.55
C GLY A 283 8.38 -20.32 -22.36
N LEU A 284 8.30 -19.11 -21.78
CA LEU A 284 8.02 -17.88 -22.54
C LEU A 284 9.24 -17.54 -23.39
N ALA A 285 9.02 -17.18 -24.65
CA ALA A 285 10.10 -16.87 -25.59
C ALA A 285 10.76 -15.52 -25.28
N ASP A 286 12.03 -15.41 -25.64
CA ASP A 286 12.75 -14.14 -25.62
C ASP A 286 12.01 -13.08 -26.44
N GLY A 287 11.89 -11.88 -25.90
CA GLY A 287 11.16 -10.77 -26.53
C GLY A 287 9.64 -10.75 -26.29
N GLN A 288 9.03 -11.83 -25.75
CA GLN A 288 7.63 -11.80 -25.31
C GLN A 288 7.45 -11.08 -23.97
N VAL A 289 8.46 -11.08 -23.12
CA VAL A 289 8.41 -10.47 -21.78
C VAL A 289 9.19 -9.17 -21.79
N ILE A 290 8.49 -8.08 -21.53
CA ILE A 290 9.03 -6.73 -21.42
C ILE A 290 9.01 -6.34 -19.94
N VAL A 291 10.15 -5.93 -19.40
CA VAL A 291 10.26 -5.48 -18.00
C VAL A 291 10.61 -4.00 -17.98
N GLN A 292 9.79 -3.23 -17.28
CA GLN A 292 9.98 -1.79 -17.17
C GLN A 292 9.81 -1.31 -15.74
N HIS A 293 10.75 -0.49 -15.27
CA HIS A 293 10.53 0.34 -14.09
C HIS A 293 9.72 1.58 -14.47
N GLY A 294 8.71 1.88 -13.66
CA GLY A 294 7.90 3.09 -13.84
C GLY A 294 7.91 3.96 -12.58
N LYS A 295 8.27 5.23 -12.72
CA LYS A 295 7.96 6.23 -11.71
C LYS A 295 6.46 6.45 -11.65
N ARG A 296 5.95 6.95 -10.54
CA ARG A 296 4.51 7.10 -10.30
C ARG A 296 3.76 7.78 -11.45
N HIS A 297 4.31 8.83 -12.02
CA HIS A 297 3.71 9.58 -13.14
C HIS A 297 3.86 8.88 -14.50
N GLU A 298 4.77 7.92 -14.63
CA GLU A 298 5.00 7.15 -15.85
C GLU A 298 4.07 5.93 -15.94
N VAL A 299 3.58 5.43 -14.79
CA VAL A 299 2.73 4.23 -14.74
C VAL A 299 1.47 4.34 -15.60
N PRO A 300 0.71 5.47 -15.65
CA PRO A 300 -0.44 5.60 -16.55
C PRO A 300 -0.05 5.50 -18.02
N VAL A 301 1.11 6.04 -18.40
CA VAL A 301 1.62 5.97 -19.77
C VAL A 301 1.94 4.52 -20.14
N LEU A 302 2.64 3.79 -19.26
CA LEU A 302 2.97 2.38 -19.47
C LEU A 302 1.70 1.52 -19.53
N LEU A 303 0.74 1.75 -18.64
CA LEU A 303 -0.55 1.06 -18.67
C LEU A 303 -1.31 1.32 -19.97
N SER A 304 -1.17 2.48 -20.59
CA SER A 304 -1.89 2.81 -21.82
C SER A 304 -1.52 1.94 -23.04
N PHE A 305 -0.51 1.09 -22.95
CA PHE A 305 -0.21 0.08 -23.95
C PHE A 305 -1.04 -1.20 -23.81
N SER A 306 -1.71 -1.39 -22.68
CA SER A 306 -2.30 -2.67 -22.29
C SER A 306 -3.66 -2.90 -22.93
N ASN A 307 -3.88 -4.10 -23.48
CA ASN A 307 -5.21 -4.59 -23.83
C ASN A 307 -5.92 -5.18 -22.60
N TYR A 308 -5.16 -5.87 -21.75
CA TYR A 308 -5.60 -6.44 -20.48
C TYR A 308 -4.52 -6.27 -19.42
N ALA A 309 -4.94 -6.36 -18.16
CA ALA A 309 -4.00 -6.52 -17.06
C ALA A 309 -4.31 -7.81 -16.28
N VAL A 310 -3.27 -8.40 -15.70
CA VAL A 310 -3.39 -9.62 -14.91
C VAL A 310 -2.72 -9.47 -13.56
N PHE A 311 -3.36 -9.95 -12.52
CA PHE A 311 -2.71 -10.25 -11.24
C PHE A 311 -3.51 -11.31 -10.48
N PHE A 312 -2.81 -12.24 -9.85
CA PHE A 312 -3.40 -13.24 -8.97
C PHE A 312 -2.89 -13.03 -7.55
N ILE A 313 -3.79 -13.14 -6.59
CA ILE A 313 -3.50 -12.95 -5.16
C ILE A 313 -3.74 -14.26 -4.44
N LYS A 314 -2.80 -14.65 -3.57
CA LYS A 314 -2.92 -15.85 -2.73
C LYS A 314 -4.20 -15.78 -1.89
N PRO A 315 -5.15 -16.71 -2.06
CA PRO A 315 -6.36 -16.73 -1.24
C PRO A 315 -5.98 -17.19 0.18
N CYS A 316 -6.12 -16.28 1.13
CA CYS A 316 -5.83 -16.55 2.53
C CYS A 316 -6.64 -15.60 3.44
N TYR A 317 -6.68 -15.89 4.75
CA TYR A 317 -7.51 -15.16 5.69
C TYR A 317 -7.20 -13.66 5.71
N SER A 318 -5.93 -13.28 5.77
CA SER A 318 -5.55 -11.87 5.86
C SER A 318 -5.92 -11.08 4.61
N LYS A 319 -5.97 -11.72 3.44
CA LYS A 319 -6.28 -11.06 2.17
C LYS A 319 -7.76 -10.74 1.99
N GLN A 320 -8.65 -11.32 2.77
CA GLN A 320 -10.06 -10.90 2.83
C GLN A 320 -10.21 -9.43 3.29
N ALA A 321 -9.21 -8.92 3.99
CA ALA A 321 -9.14 -7.52 4.45
C ALA A 321 -8.20 -6.65 3.58
N SER A 322 -7.91 -7.03 2.35
CA SER A 322 -7.00 -6.30 1.46
C SER A 322 -7.73 -5.74 0.25
N SER A 323 -7.38 -4.51 -0.14
CA SER A 323 -7.88 -3.84 -1.35
C SER A 323 -6.66 -3.36 -2.15
N PRO A 324 -6.29 -4.04 -3.25
CA PRO A 324 -5.09 -3.68 -4.00
C PRO A 324 -5.31 -2.39 -4.80
N THR A 325 -4.52 -1.35 -4.53
CA THR A 325 -4.60 -0.05 -5.20
C THR A 325 -4.44 -0.18 -6.72
N LYS A 326 -3.57 -1.09 -7.18
CA LYS A 326 -3.35 -1.35 -8.61
C LYS A 326 -4.64 -1.71 -9.36
N HIS A 327 -5.61 -2.37 -8.70
CA HIS A 327 -6.89 -2.71 -9.32
C HIS A 327 -7.63 -1.43 -9.76
N GLY A 328 -7.76 -0.48 -8.83
CA GLY A 328 -8.38 0.82 -9.16
C GLY A 328 -7.58 1.61 -10.21
N GLU A 329 -6.25 1.57 -10.15
CA GLU A 329 -5.36 2.23 -11.11
C GLU A 329 -5.55 1.69 -12.54
N ILE A 330 -5.60 0.38 -12.68
CA ILE A 330 -5.80 -0.29 -13.97
C ILE A 330 -7.22 -0.01 -14.50
N MET A 331 -8.24 -0.17 -13.66
CA MET A 331 -9.63 0.10 -14.05
C MET A 331 -9.87 1.56 -14.44
N SER A 332 -9.24 2.51 -13.74
CA SER A 332 -9.33 3.93 -14.07
C SER A 332 -8.75 4.27 -15.45
N MET A 333 -7.80 3.46 -15.93
CA MET A 333 -7.26 3.54 -17.29
C MET A 333 -8.13 2.84 -18.34
N GLY A 334 -9.30 2.31 -17.96
CA GLY A 334 -10.21 1.60 -18.86
C GLY A 334 -9.73 0.20 -19.26
N ILE A 335 -8.77 -0.38 -18.54
CA ILE A 335 -8.16 -1.66 -18.88
C ILE A 335 -8.89 -2.79 -18.13
N PRO A 336 -9.41 -3.82 -18.86
CA PRO A 336 -10.00 -5.00 -18.24
C PRO A 336 -8.96 -5.78 -17.41
N VAL A 337 -9.40 -6.27 -16.24
CA VAL A 337 -8.53 -6.99 -15.30
C VAL A 337 -8.89 -8.47 -15.25
N ILE A 338 -7.87 -9.30 -15.35
CA ILE A 338 -7.95 -10.75 -15.15
C ILE A 338 -7.37 -11.05 -13.77
N THR A 339 -8.19 -11.59 -12.89
CA THR A 339 -7.79 -11.94 -11.52
C THR A 339 -8.48 -13.20 -11.05
N ASN A 340 -7.95 -13.83 -9.99
CA ASN A 340 -8.62 -14.98 -9.38
C ASN A 340 -9.80 -14.53 -8.49
N SER A 341 -10.78 -15.42 -8.35
CA SER A 341 -11.79 -15.32 -7.28
C SER A 341 -11.16 -15.64 -5.93
N GLY A 342 -11.65 -15.02 -4.84
CA GLY A 342 -11.19 -15.33 -3.50
C GLY A 342 -11.64 -14.35 -2.46
#